data_338e5e3a8b441be208fc15515c503e25
#
_entry.id   338e5e3a8b441be208fc15515c503e25
#
_cell.length_a   1.000
_cell.length_b   1.000
_cell.length_c   1.000
_cell.angle_alpha   90.00
_cell.angle_beta   90.00
_cell.angle_gamma   90.00
#
_symmetry.space_group_name_H-M   'P 1'
#
loop_
_entity.id
_entity.type
_entity.pdbx_description
1 polymer ?
#
loop_
_entity_poly.entity_id
_entity_poly.type
_entity_poly.pdbx_seq_one_letter_code
_entity_poly.pdbx_strand_id
1 'polypeptide(L)'
;MAKIHLYDFEHLNTTTESIYELGNFNLLIVLKDGKNLTNWKDVENREDIIFISEDLFGQTQLEARYKGLKNLRAIVTFGVGNVKSMKEMFSGCESLEEISSLSSWDVSNVEDISFMFKDCKSLSDISALRKWNVSNVHSISRMFSGCESLEELSALESWDVSSVSDMYYLFAYCTSLKDISALAYWDVSNVLDMGCLFDFCASLEDISALQYWELSNVFNITALFRGCVNLKDISPLSKWDFSKMRRNKALLAVFSYCTNLRDISPLKKWDVSNITRMSGLFEGCASLRDASPLKKWDVSNVFSLDFLFRECSSLYDIGHFKSWDIENVQSVTGMLDSCSDLSDVSPLKKWDVSNIKSMNKLFYNCSSLTDVSSLENWKVSRETSIKAIFDKCESLTEYPGWFQMAVMNNNESDTETRRKIINNLDESFFRHHDLNEFDDDTQLFMVAASDSQSLLAYIAERSKNRFIQEKAIDRIMDEELLTNIVINDPNCDITRENGKLKSYFYNREKALLKIRNKALLMKIAKQLPHILDNFAHIAEYIDTDEEWVDIVFNAKSQHIRIFALANVKSVNSFETIIAQSSDEQLVKVARINMPKQKPIENEVNDD
;
A
#
# COMPACT_ATOMS: atom_id res chain seq x y z
N MET A 1 9.63 4.00 65.01
CA MET A 1 10.87 3.79 64.26
C MET A 1 10.75 2.46 63.56
N ALA A 2 10.53 2.49 62.27
CA ALA A 2 10.54 1.30 61.44
C ALA A 2 12.00 1.04 61.03
N LYS A 3 12.55 -0.09 61.38
CA LYS A 3 13.84 -0.56 60.89
C LYS A 3 13.57 -1.28 59.59
N ILE A 4 14.07 -0.74 58.47
CA ILE A 4 14.00 -1.40 57.17
C ILE A 4 15.30 -2.17 57.00
N HIS A 5 15.22 -3.50 57.01
CA HIS A 5 16.33 -4.36 56.65
C HIS A 5 16.36 -4.47 55.14
N LEU A 6 17.40 -3.95 54.51
CA LEU A 6 17.64 -4.10 53.04
C LEU A 6 18.02 -5.55 52.66
N TYR A 7 17.82 -6.53 53.52
CA TYR A 7 18.11 -7.96 53.29
C TYR A 7 17.21 -8.60 52.21
N ASP A 8 16.04 -8.02 51.92
CA ASP A 8 15.10 -8.59 50.96
C ASP A 8 15.40 -8.15 49.50
N PHE A 9 16.43 -7.33 49.31
CA PHE A 9 16.83 -6.89 47.96
C PHE A 9 18.05 -7.70 47.49
N GLU A 10 17.86 -9.01 47.22
CA GLU A 10 18.91 -9.93 46.74
C GLU A 10 19.67 -9.49 45.48
N HIS A 11 19.24 -8.40 44.84
CA HIS A 11 19.83 -7.89 43.61
C HIS A 11 20.51 -6.52 43.74
N LEU A 12 20.47 -5.89 44.92
CA LEU A 12 21.31 -4.73 45.18
C LEU A 12 22.72 -5.22 45.46
N ASN A 13 23.64 -5.10 44.48
CA ASN A 13 25.07 -5.42 44.61
C ASN A 13 25.76 -4.50 45.65
N THR A 14 25.28 -4.51 46.90
CA THR A 14 25.93 -3.82 48.03
C THR A 14 26.34 -4.85 49.02
N THR A 15 27.62 -5.10 49.10
CA THR A 15 28.30 -6.00 50.07
C THR A 15 28.36 -5.46 51.51
N THR A 16 27.47 -4.54 51.90
CA THR A 16 27.42 -3.97 53.24
C THR A 16 26.02 -4.03 53.81
N GLU A 17 25.88 -4.75 54.93
CA GLU A 17 24.72 -4.68 55.80
C GLU A 17 24.54 -3.24 56.30
N SER A 18 23.75 -2.44 55.58
CA SER A 18 23.42 -1.08 56.02
C SER A 18 22.03 -1.11 56.63
N ILE A 19 21.92 -1.03 57.94
CA ILE A 19 20.69 -0.76 58.68
C ILE A 19 20.47 0.74 58.57
N TYR A 20 19.46 1.17 57.82
CA TYR A 20 19.07 2.56 57.79
C TYR A 20 18.03 2.82 58.89
N GLU A 21 18.46 3.50 59.98
CA GLU A 21 17.53 4.05 60.96
C GLU A 21 16.94 5.35 60.44
N LEU A 22 15.65 5.34 60.06
CA LEU A 22 14.87 6.53 59.74
C LEU A 22 14.59 7.33 61.01
N GLY A 23 15.63 7.74 61.71
CA GLY A 23 15.49 8.40 62.99
C GLY A 23 15.50 9.92 62.94
N ASN A 24 16.10 10.51 61.92
CA ASN A 24 16.31 11.96 61.82
C ASN A 24 16.20 12.58 60.45
N PHE A 25 15.76 11.82 59.40
CA PHE A 25 15.67 12.34 58.04
C PHE A 25 14.26 12.14 57.50
N ASN A 26 13.64 13.25 57.01
CA ASN A 26 12.38 13.19 56.26
C ASN A 26 12.57 12.67 54.86
N LEU A 27 13.82 12.55 54.40
CA LEU A 27 14.19 12.07 53.06
C LEU A 27 15.53 11.34 53.09
N LEU A 28 15.58 10.14 52.53
CA LEU A 28 16.79 9.38 52.24
C LEU A 28 16.78 8.91 50.79
N ILE A 29 17.81 9.21 50.06
CA ILE A 29 18.01 8.79 48.68
C ILE A 29 19.30 8.00 48.57
N VAL A 30 19.25 6.80 48.02
CA VAL A 30 20.41 5.93 47.81
C VAL A 30 20.77 5.88 46.32
N LEU A 31 22.06 6.04 46.05
CA LEU A 31 22.63 6.01 44.71
C LEU A 31 23.24 4.64 44.39
N LYS A 32 23.46 4.31 43.15
CA LYS A 32 24.10 3.07 42.69
C LYS A 32 25.49 2.83 43.28
N ASP A 33 26.23 3.88 43.63
CA ASP A 33 27.54 3.81 44.27
C ASP A 33 27.47 3.71 45.80
N GLY A 34 26.27 3.53 46.36
CA GLY A 34 26.03 3.39 47.79
C GLY A 34 26.03 4.71 48.57
N LYS A 35 26.19 5.86 47.94
CA LYS A 35 26.08 7.16 48.59
C LYS A 35 24.63 7.53 48.87
N ASN A 36 24.44 8.35 49.91
CA ASN A 36 23.14 8.83 50.34
C ASN A 36 23.00 10.33 50.13
N LEU A 37 21.81 10.75 49.73
CA LEU A 37 21.42 12.15 49.62
C LEU A 37 20.21 12.39 50.56
N THR A 38 20.13 13.60 51.10
CA THR A 38 19.05 14.00 52.03
C THR A 38 18.31 15.26 51.54
N ASN A 39 18.59 15.71 50.36
CA ASN A 39 17.99 16.88 49.77
C ASN A 39 17.65 16.69 48.28
N TRP A 40 16.41 17.06 47.87
CA TRP A 40 15.95 17.01 46.48
C TRP A 40 16.75 17.91 45.54
N LYS A 41 17.35 19.00 46.00
CA LYS A 41 18.19 19.87 45.18
C LYS A 41 19.40 19.15 44.55
N ASP A 42 19.82 18.05 45.19
CA ASP A 42 20.98 17.28 44.75
C ASP A 42 20.57 16.14 43.77
N VAL A 43 19.26 16.04 43.44
CA VAL A 43 18.67 14.94 42.62
C VAL A 43 18.48 15.34 41.18
N GLU A 44 18.49 16.62 40.83
CA GLU A 44 18.20 17.13 39.51
C GLU A 44 19.11 16.50 38.45
N ASN A 45 18.51 15.82 37.43
CA ASN A 45 19.17 15.10 36.35
C ASN A 45 20.00 13.83 36.73
N ARG A 46 19.77 13.21 37.89
CA ARG A 46 20.48 11.98 38.29
C ARG A 46 19.74 10.74 37.81
N GLU A 47 20.46 9.88 37.08
CA GLU A 47 19.96 8.58 36.64
C GLU A 47 20.40 7.42 37.57
N ASP A 48 21.23 7.69 38.57
CA ASP A 48 21.84 6.69 39.43
C ASP A 48 21.09 6.44 40.74
N ILE A 49 19.89 6.99 40.91
CA ILE A 49 19.04 6.78 42.08
C ILE A 49 18.40 5.40 42.02
N ILE A 50 18.57 4.58 43.06
CA ILE A 50 18.05 3.20 43.13
C ILE A 50 16.99 3.00 44.21
N PHE A 51 16.98 3.84 45.26
CA PHE A 51 16.05 3.75 46.38
C PHE A 51 15.72 5.13 46.93
N ILE A 52 14.46 5.32 47.31
CA ILE A 52 14.00 6.51 48.01
C ILE A 52 13.18 6.10 49.22
N SER A 53 13.47 6.74 50.37
CA SER A 53 12.59 6.74 51.55
C SER A 53 12.21 8.18 51.87
N GLU A 54 10.92 8.46 51.95
CA GLU A 54 10.41 9.82 52.15
C GLU A 54 9.14 9.86 53.01
N ASP A 55 9.09 10.83 53.93
CA ASP A 55 7.88 11.18 54.67
C ASP A 55 7.12 12.26 53.85
N LEU A 56 5.92 11.90 53.37
CA LEU A 56 5.06 12.76 52.59
C LEU A 56 4.01 13.51 53.42
N PHE A 57 4.09 13.41 54.76
CA PHE A 57 3.13 14.08 55.64
C PHE A 57 3.12 15.60 55.43
N GLY A 58 1.91 16.12 55.16
CA GLY A 58 1.73 17.53 54.88
C GLY A 58 2.05 17.98 53.45
N GLN A 59 2.50 17.10 52.58
CA GLN A 59 2.62 17.40 51.15
C GLN A 59 1.21 17.49 50.53
N THR A 60 0.98 18.48 49.71
CA THR A 60 -0.30 18.70 49.03
C THR A 60 -0.23 18.52 47.53
N GLN A 61 0.99 18.42 46.98
CA GLN A 61 1.26 18.20 45.55
C GLN A 61 2.27 17.06 45.35
N LEU A 62 1.83 15.98 44.74
CA LEU A 62 2.64 14.81 44.44
C LEU A 62 2.74 14.55 42.93
N GLU A 63 2.20 15.43 42.13
CA GLU A 63 2.27 15.28 40.67
C GLU A 63 3.71 15.24 40.20
N ALA A 64 4.03 14.23 39.37
CA ALA A 64 5.34 14.01 38.76
C ALA A 64 6.53 13.95 39.74
N ARG A 65 6.31 13.71 41.06
CA ARG A 65 7.37 13.82 42.09
C ARG A 65 8.60 12.98 41.81
N TYR A 66 8.41 11.75 41.36
CA TYR A 66 9.51 10.81 41.07
C TYR A 66 9.64 10.53 39.57
N LYS A 67 9.01 11.32 38.72
CA LYS A 67 8.96 11.12 37.27
C LYS A 67 10.35 11.01 36.65
N GLY A 68 10.56 10.00 35.81
CA GLY A 68 11.77 9.81 35.02
C GLY A 68 12.99 9.26 35.77
N LEU A 69 12.82 8.83 37.04
CA LEU A 69 13.89 8.17 37.80
C LEU A 69 14.05 6.71 37.31
N LYS A 70 14.63 6.53 36.14
CA LYS A 70 14.68 5.25 35.38
C LYS A 70 15.27 4.09 36.17
N ASN A 71 16.23 4.34 37.05
CA ASN A 71 16.93 3.31 37.83
C ASN A 71 16.37 3.11 39.25
N LEU A 72 15.31 3.87 39.61
CA LEU A 72 14.62 3.70 40.90
C LEU A 72 13.97 2.30 40.93
N ARG A 73 14.39 1.45 41.90
CA ARG A 73 13.89 0.09 42.08
C ARG A 73 12.85 -0.05 43.18
N ALA A 74 13.02 0.71 44.25
CA ALA A 74 12.15 0.61 45.41
C ALA A 74 11.87 1.99 46.02
N ILE A 75 10.66 2.11 46.58
CA ILE A 75 10.27 3.30 47.29
C ILE A 75 9.59 2.93 48.61
N VAL A 76 9.93 3.66 49.68
CA VAL A 76 9.30 3.58 50.99
C VAL A 76 8.79 4.97 51.35
N THR A 77 7.47 5.15 51.35
CA THR A 77 6.85 6.45 51.61
C THR A 77 5.78 6.33 52.69
N PHE A 78 5.61 7.40 53.44
CA PHE A 78 4.66 7.51 54.55
C PHE A 78 3.87 8.80 54.47
N GLY A 79 2.72 8.85 55.14
CA GLY A 79 2.02 10.09 55.43
C GLY A 79 1.36 10.79 54.25
N VAL A 80 0.88 10.04 53.27
CA VAL A 80 0.08 10.61 52.19
C VAL A 80 -1.22 11.19 52.78
N GLY A 81 -1.38 12.49 52.72
CA GLY A 81 -2.50 13.23 53.33
C GLY A 81 -3.54 13.67 52.30
N ASN A 82 -4.09 14.88 52.45
CA ASN A 82 -5.15 15.46 51.61
C ASN A 82 -4.67 15.83 50.17
N VAL A 83 -4.21 14.85 49.42
CA VAL A 83 -3.74 15.01 48.03
C VAL A 83 -4.89 14.81 47.08
N LYS A 84 -5.06 15.70 46.11
CA LYS A 84 -6.09 15.62 45.06
C LYS A 84 -5.61 14.98 43.79
N SER A 85 -4.31 15.01 43.52
CA SER A 85 -3.73 14.44 42.30
C SER A 85 -2.38 13.79 42.60
N MET A 86 -2.19 12.61 42.03
CA MET A 86 -0.93 11.86 42.00
C MET A 86 -0.50 11.58 40.55
N LYS A 87 -0.98 12.42 39.64
CA LYS A 87 -0.70 12.30 38.22
C LYS A 87 0.79 12.21 37.94
N GLU A 88 1.20 11.27 37.08
CA GLU A 88 2.58 11.06 36.62
C GLU A 88 3.60 10.77 37.74
N MET A 89 3.19 10.46 38.95
CA MET A 89 4.09 10.43 40.14
C MET A 89 5.31 9.54 39.94
N PHE A 90 5.14 8.35 39.36
CA PHE A 90 6.23 7.41 39.04
C PHE A 90 6.43 7.22 37.53
N SER A 91 5.86 8.07 36.70
CA SER A 91 5.95 7.92 35.24
C SER A 91 7.41 7.86 34.77
N GLY A 92 7.76 6.80 34.02
CA GLY A 92 9.12 6.58 33.51
C GLY A 92 10.13 6.04 34.52
N CYS A 93 9.66 5.56 35.68
CA CYS A 93 10.51 4.80 36.62
C CYS A 93 10.67 3.34 36.13
N GLU A 94 11.45 3.16 35.04
CA GLU A 94 11.52 1.93 34.24
C GLU A 94 11.92 0.69 35.08
N SER A 95 12.75 0.87 36.14
CA SER A 95 13.26 -0.20 37.01
C SER A 95 12.46 -0.38 38.29
N LEU A 96 11.32 0.31 38.48
CA LEU A 96 10.53 0.25 39.71
C LEU A 96 9.88 -1.13 39.86
N GLU A 97 10.24 -1.83 40.92
CA GLU A 97 9.79 -3.20 41.27
C GLU A 97 9.00 -3.22 42.58
N GLU A 98 9.46 -2.45 43.59
CA GLU A 98 8.96 -2.53 44.97
C GLU A 98 8.18 -1.28 45.36
N ILE A 99 6.87 -1.44 45.59
CA ILE A 99 5.92 -0.40 45.95
C ILE A 99 5.09 -0.75 47.20
N SER A 100 5.48 -1.74 48.00
CA SER A 100 4.69 -2.29 49.14
C SER A 100 4.26 -1.24 50.17
N SER A 101 5.04 -0.15 50.33
CA SER A 101 4.73 0.95 51.22
C SER A 101 3.45 1.73 50.84
N LEU A 102 3.06 1.67 49.57
CA LEU A 102 1.85 2.33 49.04
C LEU A 102 0.57 1.70 49.62
N SER A 103 0.66 0.49 50.22
CA SER A 103 -0.47 -0.19 50.87
C SER A 103 -1.03 0.58 52.08
N SER A 104 -0.25 1.50 52.64
CA SER A 104 -0.64 2.36 53.77
C SER A 104 -1.21 3.72 53.35
N TRP A 105 -1.25 4.02 52.06
CA TRP A 105 -1.71 5.32 51.61
C TRP A 105 -3.24 5.47 51.67
N ASP A 106 -3.69 6.59 52.21
CA ASP A 106 -5.09 6.99 52.10
C ASP A 106 -5.27 7.84 50.82
N VAL A 107 -5.85 7.22 49.78
CA VAL A 107 -6.11 7.85 48.50
C VAL A 107 -7.57 8.28 48.35
N SER A 108 -8.38 8.23 49.40
CA SER A 108 -9.83 8.50 49.36
C SER A 108 -10.20 9.88 48.88
N ASN A 109 -9.27 10.86 48.94
CA ASN A 109 -9.48 12.23 48.46
C ASN A 109 -8.92 12.46 47.03
N VAL A 110 -8.27 11.47 46.45
CA VAL A 110 -7.61 11.62 45.16
C VAL A 110 -8.63 11.57 44.02
N GLU A 111 -8.54 12.50 43.09
CA GLU A 111 -9.42 12.66 41.93
C GLU A 111 -8.72 12.25 40.62
N ASP A 112 -7.38 12.33 40.54
CA ASP A 112 -6.59 12.02 39.35
C ASP A 112 -5.31 11.21 39.70
N ILE A 113 -5.24 9.98 39.16
CA ILE A 113 -4.06 9.10 39.23
C ILE A 113 -3.57 8.75 37.83
N SER A 114 -3.91 9.57 36.82
CA SER A 114 -3.50 9.34 35.44
C SER A 114 -1.98 9.30 35.30
N PHE A 115 -1.49 8.42 34.43
CA PHE A 115 -0.06 8.21 34.14
C PHE A 115 0.81 7.79 35.36
N MET A 116 0.22 7.43 36.51
CA MET A 116 0.98 7.30 37.75
C MET A 116 2.15 6.33 37.64
N PHE A 117 1.94 5.17 37.04
CA PHE A 117 2.98 4.14 36.80
C PHE A 117 3.30 3.98 35.32
N LYS A 118 3.03 5.00 34.50
CA LYS A 118 3.33 4.92 33.07
C LYS A 118 4.81 4.62 32.83
N ASP A 119 5.11 3.63 31.96
CA ASP A 119 6.46 3.17 31.62
C ASP A 119 7.27 2.64 32.83
N CYS A 120 6.59 2.13 33.86
CA CYS A 120 7.23 1.35 34.92
C CYS A 120 7.41 -0.11 34.46
N LYS A 121 8.37 -0.33 33.58
CA LYS A 121 8.53 -1.60 32.82
C LYS A 121 8.74 -2.82 33.72
N SER A 122 9.45 -2.68 34.84
CA SER A 122 9.77 -3.77 35.77
C SER A 122 8.68 -4.01 36.81
N LEU A 123 7.61 -3.17 36.85
CA LEU A 123 6.54 -3.31 37.84
C LEU A 123 5.67 -4.51 37.51
N SER A 124 5.78 -5.56 38.35
CA SER A 124 5.01 -6.80 38.20
C SER A 124 4.03 -7.03 39.36
N ASP A 125 4.36 -6.60 40.57
CA ASP A 125 3.50 -6.72 41.75
C ASP A 125 2.85 -5.38 42.11
N ILE A 126 1.53 -5.33 41.98
CA ILE A 126 0.69 -4.18 42.35
C ILE A 126 -0.20 -4.48 43.57
N SER A 127 0.09 -5.52 44.32
CA SER A 127 -0.70 -5.96 45.51
C SER A 127 -0.87 -4.86 46.57
N ALA A 128 0.07 -3.92 46.65
CA ALA A 128 0.00 -2.74 47.49
C ALA A 128 -1.23 -1.86 47.22
N LEU A 129 -1.80 -1.89 46.02
CA LEU A 129 -2.92 -1.06 45.61
C LEU A 129 -4.29 -1.66 45.99
N ARG A 130 -4.33 -2.90 46.49
CA ARG A 130 -5.56 -3.65 46.79
C ARG A 130 -6.55 -2.92 47.70
N LYS A 131 -6.06 -2.11 48.63
CA LYS A 131 -6.88 -1.41 49.63
C LYS A 131 -7.16 0.04 49.29
N TRP A 132 -6.74 0.50 48.12
CA TRP A 132 -6.97 1.86 47.73
C TRP A 132 -8.47 2.13 47.52
N ASN A 133 -8.98 3.18 48.16
CA ASN A 133 -10.32 3.69 47.92
C ASN A 133 -10.25 4.70 46.75
N VAL A 134 -10.60 4.24 45.56
CA VAL A 134 -10.56 5.07 44.30
C VAL A 134 -11.93 5.63 43.92
N SER A 135 -12.93 5.58 44.80
CA SER A 135 -14.32 5.98 44.50
C SER A 135 -14.46 7.46 44.06
N ASN A 136 -13.50 8.32 44.39
CA ASN A 136 -13.47 9.72 43.95
C ASN A 136 -12.60 9.95 42.70
N VAL A 137 -11.95 8.93 42.17
CA VAL A 137 -11.07 9.07 41.02
C VAL A 137 -11.88 9.20 39.73
N HIS A 138 -11.60 10.22 38.92
CA HIS A 138 -12.28 10.49 37.65
C HIS A 138 -11.42 10.08 36.43
N SER A 139 -10.09 10.08 36.56
CA SER A 139 -9.17 9.66 35.50
C SER A 139 -8.11 8.69 36.00
N ILE A 140 -8.05 7.54 35.36
CA ILE A 140 -6.99 6.52 35.51
C ILE A 140 -6.25 6.33 34.18
N SER A 141 -6.37 7.31 33.28
CA SER A 141 -5.83 7.18 31.94
C SER A 141 -4.30 6.97 31.98
N ARG A 142 -3.82 6.01 31.18
CA ARG A 142 -2.40 5.61 31.07
C ARG A 142 -1.74 5.19 32.38
N MET A 143 -2.51 4.87 33.44
CA MET A 143 -1.95 4.60 34.77
C MET A 143 -0.90 3.48 34.74
N PHE A 144 -1.15 2.40 34.01
CA PHE A 144 -0.23 1.27 33.87
C PHE A 144 0.32 1.12 32.44
N SER A 145 0.16 2.13 31.59
CA SER A 145 0.67 2.07 30.22
C SER A 145 2.17 1.82 30.20
N GLY A 146 2.63 0.77 29.50
CA GLY A 146 4.05 0.41 29.44
C GLY A 146 4.58 -0.34 30.68
N CYS A 147 3.70 -0.87 31.54
CA CYS A 147 4.10 -1.81 32.59
C CYS A 147 4.30 -3.21 31.96
N GLU A 148 5.43 -3.38 31.29
CA GLU A 148 5.71 -4.55 30.43
C GLU A 148 5.74 -5.87 31.22
N SER A 149 6.09 -5.83 32.52
CA SER A 149 6.20 -7.01 33.41
C SER A 149 4.91 -7.34 34.17
N LEU A 150 3.84 -6.53 34.03
CA LEU A 150 2.57 -6.75 34.74
C LEU A 150 1.80 -7.91 34.08
N GLU A 151 1.58 -9.00 34.83
CA GLU A 151 0.95 -10.23 34.33
C GLU A 151 -0.52 -10.36 34.71
N GLU A 152 -0.94 -9.80 35.88
CA GLU A 152 -2.29 -9.96 36.43
C GLU A 152 -2.76 -8.71 37.19
N LEU A 153 -4.06 -8.57 37.39
CA LEU A 153 -4.70 -7.39 37.95
C LEU A 153 -5.49 -7.68 39.25
N SER A 154 -5.26 -8.78 39.91
CA SER A 154 -6.04 -9.22 41.11
C SER A 154 -6.11 -8.16 42.22
N ALA A 155 -5.12 -7.30 42.31
CA ALA A 155 -5.12 -6.17 43.26
C ALA A 155 -6.21 -5.14 42.97
N LEU A 156 -6.75 -5.07 41.74
CA LEU A 156 -7.73 -4.07 41.32
C LEU A 156 -9.19 -4.57 41.42
N GLU A 157 -9.42 -5.83 41.84
CA GLU A 157 -10.74 -6.46 41.89
C GLU A 157 -11.75 -5.67 42.73
N SER A 158 -11.29 -5.09 43.87
CA SER A 158 -12.16 -4.35 44.80
C SER A 158 -12.26 -2.86 44.51
N TRP A 159 -11.67 -2.37 43.40
CA TRP A 159 -11.72 -0.95 43.08
C TRP A 159 -13.14 -0.54 42.65
N ASP A 160 -13.67 0.50 43.30
CA ASP A 160 -14.88 1.17 42.88
C ASP A 160 -14.54 2.22 41.80
N VAL A 161 -14.71 1.85 40.52
CA VAL A 161 -14.43 2.72 39.37
C VAL A 161 -15.66 3.44 38.83
N SER A 162 -16.78 3.43 39.59
CA SER A 162 -18.05 4.02 39.15
C SER A 162 -17.99 5.54 38.87
N SER A 163 -17.01 6.25 39.45
CA SER A 163 -16.76 7.68 39.17
C SER A 163 -15.81 7.92 37.99
N VAL A 164 -15.16 6.86 37.48
CA VAL A 164 -14.15 7.00 36.41
C VAL A 164 -14.83 7.30 35.08
N SER A 165 -14.36 8.34 34.41
CA SER A 165 -14.80 8.71 33.06
C SER A 165 -13.73 8.52 31.99
N ASP A 166 -12.45 8.42 32.37
CA ASP A 166 -11.32 8.33 31.44
C ASP A 166 -10.41 7.15 31.79
N MET A 167 -10.42 6.13 30.91
CA MET A 167 -9.58 4.92 30.95
C MET A 167 -8.64 4.84 29.74
N TYR A 168 -8.43 5.95 29.03
CA TYR A 168 -7.64 5.97 27.80
C TYR A 168 -6.23 5.43 28.01
N TYR A 169 -5.80 4.42 27.22
CA TYR A 169 -4.49 3.74 27.34
C TYR A 169 -4.18 3.09 28.70
N LEU A 170 -5.15 2.77 29.54
CA LEU A 170 -4.91 2.35 30.93
C LEU A 170 -3.89 1.21 31.06
N PHE A 171 -4.02 0.15 30.27
CA PHE A 171 -3.12 -1.01 30.25
C PHE A 171 -2.35 -1.15 28.94
N ALA A 172 -2.30 -0.10 28.11
CA ALA A 172 -1.60 -0.19 26.84
C ALA A 172 -0.12 -0.57 27.04
N TYR A 173 0.40 -1.42 26.16
CA TYR A 173 1.78 -1.93 26.19
C TYR A 173 2.13 -2.75 27.46
N CYS A 174 1.13 -3.27 28.20
CA CYS A 174 1.34 -4.31 29.21
C CYS A 174 1.53 -5.66 28.50
N THR A 175 2.70 -5.85 27.91
CA THR A 175 2.96 -6.97 26.98
C THR A 175 2.89 -8.35 27.64
N SER A 176 3.09 -8.44 28.95
CA SER A 176 2.99 -9.68 29.72
C SER A 176 1.61 -9.93 30.32
N LEU A 177 0.65 -8.99 30.19
CA LEU A 177 -0.67 -9.08 30.81
C LEU A 177 -1.49 -10.25 30.24
N LYS A 178 -1.88 -11.19 31.10
CA LYS A 178 -2.61 -12.42 30.76
C LYS A 178 -3.98 -12.48 31.43
N ASP A 179 -4.04 -12.09 32.72
CA ASP A 179 -5.23 -12.23 33.55
C ASP A 179 -5.85 -10.86 33.87
N ILE A 180 -7.04 -10.62 33.31
CA ILE A 180 -7.86 -9.42 33.55
C ILE A 180 -9.16 -9.76 34.29
N SER A 181 -9.26 -10.94 34.92
CA SER A 181 -10.47 -11.41 35.62
C SER A 181 -10.96 -10.44 36.69
N ALA A 182 -10.05 -9.70 37.34
CA ALA A 182 -10.35 -8.66 38.31
C ALA A 182 -11.28 -7.55 37.79
N LEU A 183 -11.34 -7.34 36.46
CA LEU A 183 -12.15 -6.30 35.83
C LEU A 183 -13.63 -6.72 35.65
N ALA A 184 -13.98 -7.96 35.97
CA ALA A 184 -15.31 -8.53 35.70
C ALA A 184 -16.48 -7.76 36.36
N TYR A 185 -16.21 -7.15 37.51
CA TYR A 185 -17.22 -6.44 38.31
C TYR A 185 -17.07 -4.92 38.27
N TRP A 186 -16.18 -4.39 37.45
CA TRP A 186 -16.03 -2.95 37.30
C TRP A 186 -17.29 -2.33 36.70
N ASP A 187 -17.85 -1.34 37.38
CA ASP A 187 -18.91 -0.50 36.85
C ASP A 187 -18.33 0.56 35.91
N VAL A 188 -18.37 0.29 34.62
CA VAL A 188 -17.86 1.18 33.55
C VAL A 188 -18.96 2.07 32.97
N SER A 189 -20.15 2.13 33.60
CA SER A 189 -21.32 2.83 33.05
C SER A 189 -21.09 4.34 32.85
N ASN A 190 -20.18 4.96 33.61
CA ASN A 190 -19.81 6.37 33.48
C ASN A 190 -18.56 6.61 32.60
N VAL A 191 -17.92 5.55 32.12
CA VAL A 191 -16.74 5.69 31.27
C VAL A 191 -17.13 6.26 29.91
N LEU A 192 -16.39 7.28 29.51
CA LEU A 192 -16.55 7.99 28.24
C LEU A 192 -15.49 7.55 27.23
N ASP A 193 -14.24 7.43 27.68
CA ASP A 193 -13.09 7.10 26.85
C ASP A 193 -12.36 5.85 27.38
N MET A 194 -12.32 4.79 26.56
CA MET A 194 -11.51 3.59 26.78
C MET A 194 -10.69 3.22 25.55
N GLY A 195 -10.38 4.23 24.73
CA GLY A 195 -9.51 4.04 23.57
C GLY A 195 -8.15 3.47 23.98
N CYS A 196 -7.64 2.54 23.20
CA CYS A 196 -6.33 1.88 23.43
C CYS A 196 -6.18 1.21 24.80
N LEU A 197 -7.30 0.81 25.45
CA LEU A 197 -7.28 0.27 26.80
C LEU A 197 -6.30 -0.90 26.96
N PHE A 198 -6.30 -1.85 25.99
CA PHE A 198 -5.40 -3.01 25.95
C PHE A 198 -4.50 -2.99 24.72
N ASP A 199 -4.16 -1.79 24.22
CA ASP A 199 -3.33 -1.63 23.04
C ASP A 199 -1.96 -2.31 23.24
N PHE A 200 -1.58 -3.23 22.35
CA PHE A 200 -0.35 -4.05 22.43
C PHE A 200 -0.20 -4.90 23.72
N CYS A 201 -1.31 -5.34 24.32
CA CYS A 201 -1.29 -6.41 25.33
C CYS A 201 -1.08 -7.78 24.65
N ALA A 202 0.14 -8.05 24.23
CA ALA A 202 0.46 -9.18 23.35
C ALA A 202 0.14 -10.55 23.97
N SER A 203 0.24 -10.69 25.29
CA SER A 203 -0.04 -11.94 26.02
C SER A 203 -1.51 -12.15 26.38
N LEU A 204 -2.41 -11.17 26.09
CA LEU A 204 -3.81 -11.26 26.47
C LEU A 204 -4.56 -12.27 25.57
N GLU A 205 -5.11 -13.33 26.20
CA GLU A 205 -5.88 -14.38 25.52
C GLU A 205 -7.34 -14.41 25.95
N ASP A 206 -7.63 -14.24 27.26
CA ASP A 206 -8.97 -14.32 27.83
C ASP A 206 -9.50 -12.91 28.17
N ILE A 207 -10.62 -12.55 27.56
CA ILE A 207 -11.34 -11.30 27.80
C ILE A 207 -12.74 -11.54 28.37
N SER A 208 -13.00 -12.70 28.98
CA SER A 208 -14.30 -13.09 29.56
C SER A 208 -14.79 -12.09 30.61
N ALA A 209 -13.88 -11.42 31.31
CA ALA A 209 -14.18 -10.36 32.27
C ALA A 209 -15.02 -9.21 31.67
N LEU A 210 -14.92 -8.97 30.36
CA LEU A 210 -15.56 -7.83 29.70
C LEU A 210 -17.01 -8.11 29.25
N GLN A 211 -17.51 -9.34 29.44
CA GLN A 211 -18.81 -9.78 28.91
C GLN A 211 -20.04 -9.00 29.43
N TYR A 212 -19.90 -8.35 30.60
CA TYR A 212 -21.00 -7.61 31.24
C TYR A 212 -20.80 -6.10 31.21
N TRP A 213 -19.74 -5.62 30.57
CA TRP A 213 -19.50 -4.20 30.46
C TRP A 213 -20.57 -3.53 29.61
N GLU A 214 -21.18 -2.47 30.15
CA GLU A 214 -22.17 -1.66 29.47
C GLU A 214 -21.52 -0.41 28.87
N LEU A 215 -21.52 -0.30 27.54
CA LEU A 215 -20.83 0.77 26.81
C LEU A 215 -21.74 1.95 26.46
N SER A 216 -22.86 2.11 27.15
CA SER A 216 -23.91 3.09 26.79
C SER A 216 -23.43 4.55 26.72
N ASN A 217 -22.44 4.92 27.49
CA ASN A 217 -21.86 6.27 27.52
C ASN A 217 -20.51 6.36 26.81
N VAL A 218 -19.91 5.23 26.43
CA VAL A 218 -18.61 5.21 25.78
C VAL A 218 -18.70 5.82 24.39
N PHE A 219 -17.84 6.77 24.09
CA PHE A 219 -17.71 7.36 22.76
C PHE A 219 -16.43 6.98 22.02
N ASN A 220 -15.42 6.44 22.70
CA ASN A 220 -14.15 6.08 22.11
C ASN A 220 -13.69 4.69 22.55
N ILE A 221 -13.59 3.76 21.58
CA ILE A 221 -13.00 2.42 21.72
C ILE A 221 -11.92 2.19 20.65
N THR A 222 -11.38 3.28 20.09
CA THR A 222 -10.32 3.20 19.07
C THR A 222 -9.17 2.34 19.57
N ALA A 223 -8.72 1.39 18.75
CA ALA A 223 -7.58 0.51 19.03
C ALA A 223 -7.68 -0.26 20.36
N LEU A 224 -8.90 -0.60 20.81
CA LEU A 224 -9.15 -1.18 22.12
C LEU A 224 -8.31 -2.43 22.39
N PHE A 225 -8.19 -3.31 21.38
CA PHE A 225 -7.40 -4.55 21.41
C PHE A 225 -6.31 -4.58 20.34
N ARG A 226 -5.89 -3.41 19.81
CA ARG A 226 -4.86 -3.39 18.77
C ARG A 226 -3.60 -4.08 19.27
N GLY A 227 -3.03 -4.98 18.45
CA GLY A 227 -1.80 -5.69 18.81
C GLY A 227 -1.95 -6.76 19.90
N CYS A 228 -3.18 -7.14 20.30
CA CYS A 228 -3.41 -8.32 21.14
C CYS A 228 -3.23 -9.60 20.31
N VAL A 229 -1.98 -9.91 19.99
CA VAL A 229 -1.64 -10.97 19.02
C VAL A 229 -2.14 -12.35 19.43
N ASN A 230 -2.27 -12.62 20.74
CA ASN A 230 -2.74 -13.90 21.26
C ASN A 230 -4.27 -14.00 21.42
N LEU A 231 -5.00 -12.92 21.19
CA LEU A 231 -6.47 -12.91 21.29
C LEU A 231 -7.10 -13.76 20.18
N LYS A 232 -7.83 -14.80 20.58
CA LYS A 232 -8.49 -15.77 19.67
C LYS A 232 -10.00 -15.78 19.82
N ASP A 233 -10.50 -15.67 21.06
CA ASP A 233 -11.92 -15.70 21.39
C ASP A 233 -12.44 -14.33 21.80
N ILE A 234 -13.35 -13.78 20.98
CA ILE A 234 -14.03 -12.52 21.23
C ILE A 234 -15.53 -12.73 21.56
N SER A 235 -15.92 -13.95 21.91
CA SER A 235 -17.32 -14.26 22.27
C SER A 235 -17.86 -13.43 23.45
N PRO A 236 -17.04 -12.99 24.44
CA PRO A 236 -17.50 -12.08 25.49
C PRO A 236 -18.08 -10.76 24.97
N LEU A 237 -17.63 -10.31 23.81
CA LEU A 237 -18.07 -9.04 23.21
C LEU A 237 -19.40 -9.14 22.45
N SER A 238 -19.99 -10.34 22.35
CA SER A 238 -21.19 -10.60 21.54
C SER A 238 -22.43 -9.82 21.97
N LYS A 239 -22.45 -9.26 23.18
CA LYS A 239 -23.58 -8.48 23.73
C LYS A 239 -23.32 -6.97 23.71
N TRP A 240 -22.16 -6.51 23.26
CA TRP A 240 -21.86 -5.10 23.20
C TRP A 240 -22.81 -4.39 22.23
N ASP A 241 -23.34 -3.25 22.66
CA ASP A 241 -24.33 -2.46 21.93
C ASP A 241 -23.81 -1.07 21.66
N PHE A 242 -23.63 -0.75 20.38
CA PHE A 242 -23.19 0.56 19.90
C PHE A 242 -24.33 1.47 19.45
N SER A 243 -25.58 1.02 19.53
CA SER A 243 -26.76 1.78 19.08
C SER A 243 -26.91 3.13 19.79
N LYS A 244 -26.38 3.23 21.02
CA LYS A 244 -26.41 4.45 21.84
C LYS A 244 -25.19 5.33 21.69
N MET A 245 -24.18 4.92 20.92
CA MET A 245 -22.97 5.72 20.72
C MET A 245 -23.31 7.06 20.05
N ARG A 246 -23.21 8.16 20.81
CA ARG A 246 -23.68 9.49 20.37
C ARG A 246 -22.59 10.35 19.75
N ARG A 247 -21.32 10.13 20.13
CA ARG A 247 -20.16 10.88 19.66
C ARG A 247 -19.17 9.92 19.00
N ASN A 248 -18.31 10.42 18.16
CA ASN A 248 -17.25 9.74 17.42
C ASN A 248 -17.68 8.55 16.52
N LYS A 249 -18.79 7.88 16.75
CA LYS A 249 -19.44 6.84 15.91
C LYS A 249 -18.45 6.04 15.04
N ALA A 250 -17.37 5.55 15.64
CA ALA A 250 -16.25 4.94 14.93
C ALA A 250 -15.71 3.71 15.64
N LEU A 251 -15.45 2.67 14.85
CA LEU A 251 -14.79 1.42 15.28
C LEU A 251 -13.39 1.37 14.66
N LEU A 252 -12.52 2.32 15.03
CA LEU A 252 -11.20 2.46 14.42
C LEU A 252 -10.21 1.47 15.04
N ALA A 253 -9.60 0.62 14.21
CA ALA A 253 -8.50 -0.27 14.57
C ALA A 253 -8.77 -1.16 15.81
N VAL A 254 -10.05 -1.46 16.15
CA VAL A 254 -10.40 -2.15 17.42
C VAL A 254 -9.68 -3.48 17.59
N PHE A 255 -9.57 -4.27 16.51
CA PHE A 255 -8.86 -5.56 16.48
C PHE A 255 -7.63 -5.53 15.57
N SER A 256 -7.13 -4.35 15.25
CA SER A 256 -5.96 -4.23 14.37
C SER A 256 -4.78 -5.01 14.94
N TYR A 257 -4.08 -5.79 14.10
CA TYR A 257 -2.96 -6.67 14.49
C TYR A 257 -3.29 -7.74 15.54
N CYS A 258 -4.57 -8.15 15.69
CA CYS A 258 -4.92 -9.39 16.39
C CYS A 258 -4.63 -10.59 15.47
N THR A 259 -3.35 -10.92 15.30
CA THR A 259 -2.87 -11.83 14.25
C THR A 259 -3.41 -13.26 14.37
N ASN A 260 -3.78 -13.71 15.58
CA ASN A 260 -4.34 -15.04 15.83
C ASN A 260 -5.88 -15.07 15.83
N LEU A 261 -6.55 -13.93 15.61
CA LEU A 261 -8.02 -13.86 15.54
C LEU A 261 -8.51 -14.55 14.26
N ARG A 262 -9.31 -15.61 14.41
CA ARG A 262 -9.84 -16.42 13.31
C ARG A 262 -11.34 -16.35 13.15
N ASP A 263 -12.07 -16.28 14.26
CA ASP A 263 -13.53 -16.30 14.31
C ASP A 263 -14.07 -14.96 14.80
N ILE A 264 -14.80 -14.27 13.92
CA ILE A 264 -15.49 -13.01 14.21
C ILE A 264 -17.01 -13.22 14.28
N SER A 265 -17.49 -14.46 14.37
CA SER A 265 -18.92 -14.77 14.46
C SER A 265 -19.64 -14.13 15.67
N PRO A 266 -18.97 -13.84 16.81
CA PRO A 266 -19.60 -13.09 17.89
C PRO A 266 -20.11 -11.70 17.48
N LEU A 267 -19.47 -11.08 16.48
CA LEU A 267 -19.78 -9.72 16.03
C LEU A 267 -21.05 -9.64 15.15
N LYS A 268 -21.60 -10.78 14.73
CA LYS A 268 -22.81 -10.82 13.87
C LYS A 268 -24.03 -10.13 14.47
N LYS A 269 -24.04 -9.91 15.78
CA LYS A 269 -25.13 -9.27 16.53
C LYS A 269 -24.90 -7.79 16.80
N TRP A 270 -23.72 -7.28 16.51
CA TRP A 270 -23.42 -5.86 16.72
C TRP A 270 -24.33 -5.01 15.84
N ASP A 271 -25.01 -4.04 16.44
CA ASP A 271 -25.71 -3.00 15.72
C ASP A 271 -24.71 -1.88 15.38
N VAL A 272 -24.30 -1.85 14.12
CA VAL A 272 -23.35 -0.85 13.60
C VAL A 272 -24.04 0.23 12.76
N SER A 273 -25.38 0.27 12.75
CA SER A 273 -26.16 1.22 11.93
C SER A 273 -25.83 2.70 12.23
N ASN A 274 -25.37 3.01 13.45
CA ASN A 274 -24.92 4.35 13.84
C ASN A 274 -23.47 4.65 13.51
N ILE A 275 -22.69 3.66 13.06
CA ILE A 275 -21.24 3.81 12.84
C ILE A 275 -20.99 4.51 11.51
N THR A 276 -20.04 5.44 11.52
CA THR A 276 -19.69 6.24 10.33
C THR A 276 -18.28 5.93 9.81
N ARG A 277 -17.40 5.32 10.62
CA ARG A 277 -16.04 4.94 10.24
C ARG A 277 -15.66 3.60 10.84
N MET A 278 -15.05 2.73 10.02
CA MET A 278 -14.55 1.41 10.44
C MET A 278 -13.09 1.19 9.99
N SER A 279 -12.33 2.28 9.86
CA SER A 279 -10.98 2.18 9.30
C SER A 279 -10.09 1.29 10.17
N GLY A 280 -9.41 0.34 9.50
CA GLY A 280 -8.47 -0.58 10.13
C GLY A 280 -9.07 -1.55 11.16
N LEU A 281 -10.39 -1.73 11.21
CA LEU A 281 -11.05 -2.53 12.25
C LEU A 281 -10.43 -3.91 12.45
N PHE A 282 -10.06 -4.58 11.35
CA PHE A 282 -9.40 -5.89 11.33
C PHE A 282 -8.03 -5.85 10.62
N GLU A 283 -7.42 -4.67 10.49
CA GLU A 283 -6.10 -4.54 9.86
C GLU A 283 -5.09 -5.49 10.55
N GLY A 284 -4.32 -6.25 9.76
CA GLY A 284 -3.30 -7.16 10.28
C GLY A 284 -3.84 -8.42 10.98
N CYS A 285 -5.16 -8.72 10.87
CA CYS A 285 -5.71 -10.00 11.36
C CYS A 285 -5.31 -11.14 10.40
N ALA A 286 -4.04 -11.52 10.41
CA ALA A 286 -3.45 -12.42 9.42
C ALA A 286 -4.08 -13.83 9.39
N SER A 287 -4.68 -14.29 10.51
CA SER A 287 -5.35 -15.60 10.58
C SER A 287 -6.83 -15.57 10.23
N LEU A 288 -7.42 -14.39 9.98
CA LEU A 288 -8.84 -14.24 9.64
C LEU A 288 -9.08 -14.75 8.22
N ARG A 289 -9.99 -15.72 8.07
CA ARG A 289 -10.27 -16.40 6.79
C ARG A 289 -11.61 -16.01 6.19
N ASP A 290 -12.61 -15.80 7.03
CA ASP A 290 -14.01 -15.64 6.67
C ASP A 290 -14.60 -14.41 7.36
N ALA A 291 -15.08 -13.47 6.57
CA ALA A 291 -15.77 -12.28 7.05
C ALA A 291 -17.32 -12.36 6.88
N SER A 292 -17.86 -13.53 6.52
CA SER A 292 -19.31 -13.75 6.34
C SER A 292 -20.17 -13.43 7.57
N PRO A 293 -19.68 -13.49 8.83
CA PRO A 293 -20.44 -13.05 9.99
C PRO A 293 -20.94 -11.59 9.90
N LEU A 294 -20.24 -10.74 9.13
CA LEU A 294 -20.58 -9.33 8.97
C LEU A 294 -21.71 -9.07 7.96
N LYS A 295 -22.27 -10.11 7.35
CA LYS A 295 -23.31 -10.01 6.30
C LYS A 295 -24.53 -9.15 6.70
N LYS A 296 -24.86 -9.12 7.98
CA LYS A 296 -26.04 -8.39 8.49
C LYS A 296 -25.72 -6.98 8.99
N TRP A 297 -24.47 -6.56 8.92
CA TRP A 297 -24.11 -5.21 9.31
C TRP A 297 -24.73 -4.19 8.37
N ASP A 298 -25.42 -3.21 8.93
CA ASP A 298 -25.90 -2.05 8.21
C ASP A 298 -24.78 -1.00 8.15
N VAL A 299 -24.13 -0.91 6.99
CA VAL A 299 -23.02 0.02 6.74
C VAL A 299 -23.45 1.27 5.96
N SER A 300 -24.76 1.48 5.79
CA SER A 300 -25.32 2.59 4.99
C SER A 300 -24.90 3.98 5.48
N ASN A 301 -24.53 4.12 6.76
CA ASN A 301 -24.01 5.39 7.32
C ASN A 301 -22.48 5.50 7.29
N VAL A 302 -21.78 4.46 6.82
CA VAL A 302 -20.32 4.46 6.81
C VAL A 302 -19.78 5.26 5.63
N PHE A 303 -18.85 6.18 5.88
CA PHE A 303 -18.18 6.94 4.82
C PHE A 303 -16.72 6.53 4.58
N SER A 304 -16.09 5.78 5.50
CA SER A 304 -14.72 5.25 5.31
C SER A 304 -14.63 3.80 5.79
N LEU A 305 -14.15 2.94 4.87
CA LEU A 305 -13.78 1.54 5.09
C LEU A 305 -12.26 1.35 4.89
N ASP A 306 -11.48 2.44 5.03
CA ASP A 306 -10.04 2.42 4.78
C ASP A 306 -9.35 1.36 5.63
N PHE A 307 -8.49 0.54 5.02
CA PHE A 307 -7.69 -0.48 5.69
C PHE A 307 -8.49 -1.53 6.47
N LEU A 308 -9.81 -1.67 6.22
CA LEU A 308 -10.71 -2.52 7.03
C LEU A 308 -10.16 -3.94 7.23
N PHE A 309 -9.61 -4.55 6.19
CA PHE A 309 -9.00 -5.88 6.17
C PHE A 309 -7.56 -5.85 5.64
N ARG A 310 -6.88 -4.70 5.69
CA ARG A 310 -5.49 -4.61 5.26
C ARG A 310 -4.65 -5.66 5.98
N GLU A 311 -3.74 -6.33 5.26
CA GLU A 311 -2.85 -7.36 5.80
C GLU A 311 -3.58 -8.58 6.41
N CYS A 312 -4.86 -8.82 6.05
CA CYS A 312 -5.55 -10.07 6.37
C CYS A 312 -5.13 -11.16 5.37
N SER A 313 -3.89 -11.64 5.50
CA SER A 313 -3.27 -12.49 4.49
C SER A 313 -4.01 -13.80 4.20
N SER A 314 -4.72 -14.37 5.18
CA SER A 314 -5.53 -15.59 5.01
C SER A 314 -6.97 -15.35 4.58
N LEU A 315 -7.40 -14.09 4.36
CA LEU A 315 -8.78 -13.79 4.00
C LEU A 315 -9.07 -14.18 2.56
N TYR A 316 -9.96 -15.16 2.37
CA TYR A 316 -10.39 -15.60 1.05
C TYR A 316 -11.89 -15.41 0.79
N ASP A 317 -12.75 -15.38 1.82
CA ASP A 317 -14.20 -15.21 1.67
C ASP A 317 -14.65 -13.78 2.04
N ILE A 318 -15.03 -13.03 1.01
CA ILE A 318 -15.61 -11.69 1.11
C ILE A 318 -17.07 -11.65 0.62
N GLY A 319 -17.74 -12.80 0.57
CA GLY A 319 -19.10 -12.95 0.03
C GLY A 319 -20.16 -12.07 0.69
N HIS A 320 -19.93 -11.59 1.90
CA HIS A 320 -20.80 -10.69 2.65
C HIS A 320 -20.94 -9.30 1.99
N PHE A 321 -19.95 -8.84 1.22
CA PHE A 321 -19.98 -7.54 0.54
C PHE A 321 -21.12 -7.39 -0.47
N LYS A 322 -21.67 -8.51 -0.95
CA LYS A 322 -22.89 -8.47 -1.84
C LYS A 322 -24.08 -7.76 -1.22
N SER A 323 -24.17 -7.74 0.11
CA SER A 323 -25.30 -7.18 0.86
C SER A 323 -25.05 -5.79 1.44
N TRP A 324 -23.82 -5.30 1.36
CA TRP A 324 -23.49 -3.99 1.90
C TRP A 324 -23.95 -2.87 0.98
N ASP A 325 -24.66 -1.91 1.56
CA ASP A 325 -24.98 -0.64 0.92
C ASP A 325 -23.84 0.35 1.17
N ILE A 326 -23.13 0.67 0.09
CA ILE A 326 -21.96 1.55 0.14
C ILE A 326 -22.22 2.94 -0.48
N GLU A 327 -23.48 3.34 -0.67
CA GLU A 327 -23.82 4.60 -1.33
C GLU A 327 -23.13 5.82 -0.69
N ASN A 328 -22.98 5.81 0.64
CA ASN A 328 -22.33 6.89 1.39
C ASN A 328 -20.81 6.73 1.57
N VAL A 329 -20.24 5.61 1.12
CA VAL A 329 -18.80 5.35 1.26
C VAL A 329 -18.02 6.25 0.30
N GLN A 330 -17.08 7.02 0.85
CA GLN A 330 -16.22 7.93 0.09
C GLN A 330 -14.79 7.42 -0.04
N SER A 331 -14.35 6.49 0.81
CA SER A 331 -13.01 5.94 0.77
C SER A 331 -12.98 4.45 1.14
N VAL A 332 -12.28 3.68 0.32
CA VAL A 332 -11.94 2.26 0.51
C VAL A 332 -10.44 2.05 0.36
N THR A 333 -9.64 3.08 0.71
CA THR A 333 -8.18 3.04 0.59
C THR A 333 -7.61 1.85 1.33
N GLY A 334 -6.84 0.99 0.61
CA GLY A 334 -6.17 -0.18 1.17
C GLY A 334 -7.10 -1.18 1.87
N MET A 335 -8.40 -1.18 1.56
CA MET A 335 -9.39 -1.99 2.30
C MET A 335 -9.07 -3.48 2.27
N LEU A 336 -8.51 -3.97 1.19
CA LEU A 336 -8.08 -5.36 0.97
C LEU A 336 -6.58 -5.44 0.61
N ASP A 337 -5.79 -4.41 0.94
CA ASP A 337 -4.35 -4.39 0.71
C ASP A 337 -3.68 -5.58 1.42
N SER A 338 -2.85 -6.33 0.69
CA SER A 338 -2.10 -7.50 1.20
C SER A 338 -2.98 -8.66 1.71
N CYS A 339 -4.20 -8.80 1.17
CA CYS A 339 -4.99 -10.02 1.32
C CYS A 339 -4.49 -11.09 0.33
N SER A 340 -3.38 -11.76 0.67
CA SER A 340 -2.67 -12.63 -0.26
C SER A 340 -3.46 -13.86 -0.72
N ASP A 341 -4.36 -14.40 0.12
CA ASP A 341 -5.20 -15.56 -0.23
C ASP A 341 -6.50 -15.19 -0.96
N LEU A 342 -6.75 -13.87 -1.16
CA LEU A 342 -7.96 -13.40 -1.85
C LEU A 342 -7.85 -13.67 -3.35
N SER A 343 -8.75 -14.50 -3.88
CA SER A 343 -8.80 -14.86 -5.30
C SER A 343 -10.10 -14.49 -6.01
N ASP A 344 -11.23 -14.32 -5.28
CA ASP A 344 -12.54 -13.98 -5.82
C ASP A 344 -13.03 -12.61 -5.33
N VAL A 345 -13.15 -11.66 -6.25
CA VAL A 345 -13.71 -10.32 -6.03
C VAL A 345 -15.11 -10.15 -6.64
N SER A 346 -15.71 -11.22 -7.15
CA SER A 346 -17.06 -11.19 -7.73
C SER A 346 -18.16 -10.68 -6.75
N PRO A 347 -18.02 -10.77 -5.42
CA PRO A 347 -18.95 -10.15 -4.48
C PRO A 347 -19.08 -8.64 -4.63
N LEU A 348 -18.07 -7.97 -5.17
CA LEU A 348 -18.02 -6.51 -5.36
C LEU A 348 -18.69 -6.06 -6.67
N LYS A 349 -19.12 -6.99 -7.54
CA LYS A 349 -19.68 -6.69 -8.87
C LYS A 349 -20.81 -5.64 -8.86
N LYS A 350 -21.60 -5.60 -7.80
CA LYS A 350 -22.78 -4.72 -7.70
C LYS A 350 -22.51 -3.42 -6.94
N TRP A 351 -21.29 -3.20 -6.47
CA TRP A 351 -20.97 -1.96 -5.77
C TRP A 351 -21.09 -0.76 -6.70
N ASP A 352 -21.82 0.26 -6.27
CA ASP A 352 -21.79 1.57 -6.92
C ASP A 352 -20.63 2.37 -6.36
N VAL A 353 -19.57 2.46 -7.14
CA VAL A 353 -18.32 3.15 -6.77
C VAL A 353 -18.29 4.61 -7.24
N SER A 354 -19.40 5.12 -7.81
CA SER A 354 -19.45 6.46 -8.42
C SER A 354 -19.20 7.60 -7.41
N ASN A 355 -19.51 7.39 -6.13
CA ASN A 355 -19.31 8.35 -5.05
C ASN A 355 -17.96 8.20 -4.32
N ILE A 356 -17.18 7.17 -4.64
CA ILE A 356 -15.90 6.91 -3.98
C ILE A 356 -14.86 7.90 -4.49
N LYS A 357 -14.18 8.56 -3.57
CA LYS A 357 -13.10 9.52 -3.85
C LYS A 357 -11.72 8.88 -3.84
N SER A 358 -11.54 7.82 -3.06
CA SER A 358 -10.27 7.11 -2.98
C SER A 358 -10.45 5.60 -2.93
N MET A 359 -9.80 4.91 -3.87
CA MET A 359 -9.64 3.46 -3.93
C MET A 359 -8.14 3.08 -3.96
N ASN A 360 -7.27 3.98 -3.48
CA ASN A 360 -5.82 3.75 -3.49
C ASN A 360 -5.50 2.43 -2.80
N LYS A 361 -4.67 1.58 -3.45
CA LYS A 361 -4.22 0.30 -2.91
C LYS A 361 -5.35 -0.67 -2.52
N LEU A 362 -6.55 -0.55 -3.09
CA LEU A 362 -7.71 -1.38 -2.68
C LEU A 362 -7.38 -2.88 -2.71
N PHE A 363 -6.67 -3.34 -3.74
CA PHE A 363 -6.22 -4.73 -3.93
C PHE A 363 -4.68 -4.83 -4.02
N TYR A 364 -3.96 -3.83 -3.50
CA TYR A 364 -2.49 -3.86 -3.54
C TYR A 364 -1.96 -5.16 -2.94
N ASN A 365 -0.99 -5.82 -3.61
CA ASN A 365 -0.34 -7.05 -3.13
C ASN A 365 -1.31 -8.23 -2.85
N CYS A 366 -2.45 -8.32 -3.56
CA CYS A 366 -3.31 -9.52 -3.56
C CYS A 366 -2.74 -10.56 -4.52
N SER A 367 -1.75 -11.33 -4.06
CA SER A 367 -0.95 -12.21 -4.94
C SER A 367 -1.72 -13.38 -5.56
N SER A 368 -2.81 -13.85 -4.92
CA SER A 368 -3.67 -14.92 -5.46
C SER A 368 -4.77 -14.42 -6.39
N LEU A 369 -4.90 -13.10 -6.59
CA LEU A 369 -5.93 -12.54 -7.45
C LEU A 369 -5.57 -12.74 -8.91
N THR A 370 -6.40 -13.50 -9.65
CA THR A 370 -6.18 -13.84 -11.06
C THR A 370 -7.21 -13.25 -12.00
N ASP A 371 -8.43 -12.95 -11.50
CA ASP A 371 -9.56 -12.45 -12.30
C ASP A 371 -10.25 -11.27 -11.60
N VAL A 372 -10.37 -10.16 -12.32
CA VAL A 372 -11.08 -8.94 -11.91
C VAL A 372 -12.15 -8.53 -12.92
N SER A 373 -12.51 -9.41 -13.86
CA SER A 373 -13.52 -9.16 -14.90
C SER A 373 -14.89 -8.78 -14.32
N SER A 374 -15.19 -9.24 -13.10
CA SER A 374 -16.41 -8.87 -12.37
C SER A 374 -16.50 -7.37 -12.07
N LEU A 375 -15.39 -6.64 -12.08
CA LEU A 375 -15.30 -5.21 -11.81
C LEU A 375 -15.40 -4.33 -13.07
N GLU A 376 -15.53 -4.93 -14.27
CA GLU A 376 -15.56 -4.24 -15.56
C GLU A 376 -16.61 -3.14 -15.62
N ASN A 377 -17.77 -3.34 -15.00
CA ASN A 377 -18.88 -2.39 -15.04
C ASN A 377 -18.85 -1.32 -13.94
N TRP A 378 -17.78 -1.22 -13.17
CA TRP A 378 -17.64 -0.14 -12.18
C TRP A 378 -17.57 1.22 -12.88
N LYS A 379 -18.40 2.15 -12.40
CA LYS A 379 -18.44 3.54 -12.92
C LYS A 379 -17.51 4.39 -12.07
N VAL A 380 -16.22 4.30 -12.33
CA VAL A 380 -15.20 5.05 -11.60
C VAL A 380 -15.17 6.49 -12.12
N SER A 381 -15.32 7.47 -11.21
CA SER A 381 -15.21 8.89 -11.54
C SER A 381 -13.77 9.25 -11.93
N ARG A 382 -13.60 10.21 -12.85
CA ARG A 382 -12.26 10.76 -13.18
C ARG A 382 -11.57 11.45 -12.00
N GLU A 383 -12.33 11.84 -10.98
CA GLU A 383 -11.82 12.49 -9.77
C GLU A 383 -11.43 11.46 -8.69
N THR A 384 -11.77 10.17 -8.89
CA THR A 384 -11.44 9.11 -7.94
C THR A 384 -9.95 8.81 -8.00
N SER A 385 -9.25 8.89 -6.87
CA SER A 385 -7.86 8.43 -6.76
C SER A 385 -7.80 6.91 -6.74
N ILE A 386 -7.00 6.33 -7.63
CA ILE A 386 -6.86 4.87 -7.83
C ILE A 386 -5.41 4.39 -7.73
N LYS A 387 -4.54 5.15 -7.06
CA LYS A 387 -3.10 4.85 -6.95
C LYS A 387 -2.85 3.43 -6.50
N ALA A 388 -2.04 2.70 -7.28
CA ALA A 388 -1.55 1.37 -6.94
C ALA A 388 -2.66 0.35 -6.62
N ILE A 389 -3.86 0.49 -7.22
CA ILE A 389 -5.03 -0.32 -6.87
C ILE A 389 -4.81 -1.82 -7.05
N PHE A 390 -4.04 -2.23 -8.08
CA PHE A 390 -3.69 -3.63 -8.38
C PHE A 390 -2.17 -3.87 -8.39
N ASP A 391 -1.37 -2.91 -7.92
CA ASP A 391 0.08 -3.09 -7.92
C ASP A 391 0.48 -4.29 -7.05
N LYS A 392 1.51 -5.03 -7.47
CA LYS A 392 1.97 -6.28 -6.85
C LYS A 392 0.95 -7.43 -6.83
N CYS A 393 -0.12 -7.37 -7.61
CA CYS A 393 -0.95 -8.54 -7.90
C CYS A 393 -0.23 -9.41 -8.94
N GLU A 394 0.69 -10.26 -8.48
CA GLU A 394 1.61 -10.98 -9.37
C GLU A 394 0.89 -11.92 -10.34
N SER A 395 -0.20 -12.56 -9.86
CA SER A 395 -0.99 -13.51 -10.65
C SER A 395 -1.99 -12.84 -11.61
N LEU A 396 -2.21 -11.52 -11.50
CA LEU A 396 -3.15 -10.80 -12.33
C LEU A 396 -2.50 -10.43 -13.66
N THR A 397 -3.15 -10.83 -14.75
CA THR A 397 -2.69 -10.58 -16.14
C THR A 397 -3.62 -9.65 -16.90
N GLU A 398 -4.92 -9.63 -16.59
CA GLU A 398 -5.93 -8.82 -17.26
C GLU A 398 -6.53 -7.80 -16.27
N TYR A 399 -6.83 -6.62 -16.78
CA TYR A 399 -7.32 -5.49 -15.98
C TYR A 399 -8.59 -4.90 -16.59
N PRO A 400 -9.53 -4.37 -15.78
CA PRO A 400 -10.73 -3.71 -16.29
C PRO A 400 -10.39 -2.52 -17.21
N GLY A 401 -11.18 -2.30 -18.25
CA GLY A 401 -10.95 -1.21 -19.22
C GLY A 401 -10.88 0.18 -18.58
N TRP A 402 -11.73 0.45 -17.57
CA TRP A 402 -11.67 1.73 -16.83
C TRP A 402 -10.32 1.95 -16.11
N PHE A 403 -9.69 0.87 -15.61
CA PHE A 403 -8.40 0.96 -14.94
C PHE A 403 -7.26 1.15 -15.95
N GLN A 404 -7.28 0.41 -17.07
CA GLN A 404 -6.30 0.56 -18.14
C GLN A 404 -6.22 2.02 -18.60
N MET A 405 -7.37 2.64 -18.87
CA MET A 405 -7.45 4.04 -19.28
C MET A 405 -6.93 5.02 -18.24
N ALA A 406 -7.29 4.80 -16.96
CA ALA A 406 -6.85 5.68 -15.87
C ALA A 406 -5.33 5.62 -15.64
N VAL A 407 -4.74 4.42 -15.72
CA VAL A 407 -3.29 4.21 -15.59
C VAL A 407 -2.51 4.86 -16.74
N MET A 408 -3.06 4.79 -17.96
CA MET A 408 -2.46 5.44 -19.13
C MET A 408 -2.46 6.96 -19.01
N ASN A 409 -3.56 7.55 -18.51
CA ASN A 409 -3.70 9.00 -18.45
C ASN A 409 -2.98 9.66 -17.25
N ASN A 410 -2.82 8.96 -16.10
CA ASN A 410 -2.45 9.62 -14.84
C ASN A 410 -1.20 9.04 -14.16
N ASN A 411 -0.50 8.06 -14.74
CA ASN A 411 0.67 7.43 -14.12
C ASN A 411 0.41 6.89 -12.68
N GLU A 412 -0.78 6.33 -12.44
CA GLU A 412 -1.32 5.99 -11.11
C GLU A 412 -0.83 4.63 -10.56
N SER A 413 -0.02 3.88 -11.31
CA SER A 413 0.49 2.55 -10.95
C SER A 413 2.00 2.44 -11.07
N ASP A 414 2.57 1.38 -10.49
CA ASP A 414 3.98 1.09 -10.63
C ASP A 414 4.37 0.71 -12.09
N THR A 415 5.67 0.75 -12.36
CA THR A 415 6.21 0.49 -13.72
C THR A 415 5.89 -0.92 -14.20
N GLU A 416 5.85 -1.91 -13.31
CA GLU A 416 5.59 -3.30 -13.67
C GLU A 416 4.12 -3.51 -14.06
N THR A 417 3.18 -2.99 -13.28
CA THR A 417 1.75 -3.02 -13.60
C THR A 417 1.46 -2.28 -14.91
N ARG A 418 2.06 -1.10 -15.11
CA ARG A 418 1.94 -0.37 -16.39
C ARG A 418 2.47 -1.17 -17.56
N ARG A 419 3.61 -1.86 -17.40
CA ARG A 419 4.20 -2.72 -18.43
C ARG A 419 3.27 -3.89 -18.80
N LYS A 420 2.68 -4.58 -17.79
CA LYS A 420 1.71 -5.66 -18.01
C LYS A 420 0.51 -5.16 -18.81
N ILE A 421 -0.05 -4.00 -18.44
CA ILE A 421 -1.17 -3.40 -19.17
C ILE A 421 -0.79 -3.14 -20.63
N ILE A 422 0.35 -2.47 -20.87
CA ILE A 422 0.80 -2.11 -22.22
C ILE A 422 1.00 -3.35 -23.10
N ASN A 423 1.58 -4.41 -22.55
CA ASN A 423 1.83 -5.62 -23.32
C ASN A 423 0.56 -6.42 -23.65
N ASN A 424 -0.53 -6.15 -22.95
CA ASN A 424 -1.85 -6.75 -23.21
C ASN A 424 -2.76 -5.85 -24.08
N LEU A 425 -2.34 -4.61 -24.41
CA LEU A 425 -3.09 -3.78 -25.33
C LEU A 425 -3.05 -4.37 -26.73
N ASP A 426 -4.22 -4.54 -27.31
CA ASP A 426 -4.42 -5.02 -28.68
C ASP A 426 -5.17 -3.99 -29.54
N GLU A 427 -5.40 -4.35 -30.80
CA GLU A 427 -6.16 -3.50 -31.71
C GLU A 427 -7.59 -3.23 -31.23
N SER A 428 -8.19 -4.11 -30.42
CA SER A 428 -9.55 -3.94 -29.93
C SER A 428 -9.65 -2.76 -28.96
N PHE A 429 -8.63 -2.55 -28.16
CA PHE A 429 -8.53 -1.38 -27.28
C PHE A 429 -8.55 -0.09 -28.09
N PHE A 430 -7.74 0.00 -29.17
CA PHE A 430 -7.60 1.20 -30.00
C PHE A 430 -8.75 1.42 -31.00
N ARG A 431 -9.69 0.45 -31.14
CA ARG A 431 -10.97 0.72 -31.85
C ARG A 431 -11.87 1.67 -31.09
N HIS A 432 -11.71 1.76 -29.77
CA HIS A 432 -12.54 2.57 -28.87
C HIS A 432 -11.80 3.80 -28.35
N HIS A 433 -10.46 3.86 -28.50
CA HIS A 433 -9.61 4.92 -27.97
C HIS A 433 -8.59 5.37 -29.02
N ASP A 434 -8.56 6.66 -29.33
CA ASP A 434 -7.52 7.21 -30.23
C ASP A 434 -6.20 7.31 -29.48
N LEU A 435 -5.11 6.78 -30.07
CA LEU A 435 -3.75 6.91 -29.54
C LEU A 435 -3.39 8.36 -29.17
N ASN A 436 -3.91 9.32 -29.95
CA ASN A 436 -3.62 10.74 -29.78
C ASN A 436 -4.45 11.42 -28.65
N GLU A 437 -5.27 10.68 -27.91
CA GLU A 437 -5.86 11.11 -26.65
C GLU A 437 -4.85 11.04 -25.50
N PHE A 438 -3.77 10.26 -25.67
CA PHE A 438 -2.67 10.15 -24.72
C PHE A 438 -1.59 11.19 -25.02
N ASP A 439 -1.00 11.76 -23.98
CA ASP A 439 0.12 12.70 -24.12
C ASP A 439 1.41 12.02 -24.64
N ASP A 440 2.35 12.82 -25.05
CA ASP A 440 3.62 12.35 -25.64
C ASP A 440 4.42 11.49 -24.66
N ASP A 441 4.43 11.84 -23.36
CA ASP A 441 5.15 11.07 -22.33
C ASP A 441 4.56 9.67 -22.15
N THR A 442 3.23 9.57 -22.16
CA THR A 442 2.51 8.29 -22.12
C THR A 442 2.79 7.45 -23.35
N GLN A 443 2.72 8.03 -24.55
CA GLN A 443 3.05 7.32 -25.78
C GLN A 443 4.52 6.86 -25.81
N LEU A 444 5.46 7.69 -25.35
CA LEU A 444 6.87 7.30 -25.21
C LEU A 444 7.05 6.15 -24.22
N PHE A 445 6.31 6.16 -23.12
CA PHE A 445 6.35 5.06 -22.17
C PHE A 445 5.76 3.78 -22.77
N MET A 446 4.67 3.86 -23.56
CA MET A 446 4.13 2.72 -24.33
C MET A 446 5.21 2.12 -25.24
N VAL A 447 5.91 2.98 -26.01
CA VAL A 447 7.01 2.54 -26.86
C VAL A 447 8.12 1.89 -26.04
N ALA A 448 8.53 2.50 -24.92
CA ALA A 448 9.65 1.99 -24.12
C ALA A 448 9.33 0.67 -23.40
N ALA A 449 8.08 0.49 -22.96
CA ALA A 449 7.65 -0.64 -22.14
C ALA A 449 7.14 -1.84 -22.95
N SER A 450 6.63 -1.62 -24.19
CA SER A 450 5.99 -2.65 -24.98
C SER A 450 6.96 -3.67 -25.55
N ASP A 451 6.63 -4.96 -25.43
CA ASP A 451 7.26 -6.05 -26.17
C ASP A 451 6.39 -6.46 -27.39
N SER A 452 5.17 -5.92 -27.52
CA SER A 452 4.24 -6.18 -28.61
C SER A 452 4.68 -5.49 -29.90
N GLN A 453 5.06 -6.26 -30.89
CA GLN A 453 5.48 -5.75 -32.21
C GLN A 453 4.32 -5.05 -32.95
N SER A 454 3.09 -5.57 -32.78
CA SER A 454 1.88 -4.96 -33.37
C SER A 454 1.54 -3.60 -32.74
N LEU A 455 1.69 -3.46 -31.41
CA LEU A 455 1.50 -2.18 -30.75
C LEU A 455 2.54 -1.15 -31.19
N LEU A 456 3.81 -1.55 -31.27
CA LEU A 456 4.88 -0.68 -31.78
C LEU A 456 4.59 -0.21 -33.22
N ALA A 457 4.12 -1.10 -34.10
CA ALA A 457 3.75 -0.77 -35.46
C ALA A 457 2.54 0.21 -35.48
N TYR A 458 1.52 -0.04 -34.65
CA TYR A 458 0.38 0.85 -34.50
C TYR A 458 0.78 2.27 -34.07
N ILE A 459 1.68 2.41 -33.08
CA ILE A 459 2.18 3.71 -32.64
C ILE A 459 3.00 4.38 -33.74
N ALA A 460 3.83 3.63 -34.46
CA ALA A 460 4.64 4.16 -35.56
C ALA A 460 3.78 4.74 -36.69
N GLU A 461 2.61 4.16 -36.96
CA GLU A 461 1.69 4.60 -38.02
C GLU A 461 0.78 5.75 -37.58
N ARG A 462 0.37 5.81 -36.31
CA ARG A 462 -0.74 6.66 -35.86
C ARG A 462 -0.35 7.82 -34.96
N SER A 463 0.79 7.79 -34.28
CA SER A 463 1.23 8.91 -33.45
C SER A 463 1.40 10.18 -34.30
N LYS A 464 0.92 11.32 -33.77
CA LYS A 464 1.15 12.63 -34.39
C LYS A 464 2.57 13.16 -34.12
N ASN A 465 3.26 12.61 -33.14
CA ASN A 465 4.62 13.01 -32.79
C ASN A 465 5.64 12.16 -33.55
N ARG A 466 6.39 12.81 -34.43
CA ARG A 466 7.40 12.16 -35.28
C ARG A 466 8.51 11.47 -34.48
N PHE A 467 8.94 12.05 -33.37
CA PHE A 467 9.97 11.45 -32.50
C PHE A 467 9.48 10.13 -31.91
N ILE A 468 8.21 10.05 -31.52
CA ILE A 468 7.57 8.83 -31.00
C ILE A 468 7.49 7.77 -32.09
N GLN A 469 7.06 8.15 -33.30
CA GLN A 469 7.03 7.24 -34.47
C GLN A 469 8.43 6.63 -34.70
N GLU A 470 9.47 7.48 -34.72
CA GLU A 470 10.85 7.05 -34.89
C GLU A 470 11.30 6.06 -33.84
N LYS A 471 11.02 6.33 -32.55
CA LYS A 471 11.35 5.44 -31.44
C LYS A 471 10.62 4.11 -31.51
N ALA A 472 9.36 4.11 -31.97
CA ALA A 472 8.60 2.88 -32.19
C ALA A 472 9.24 2.01 -33.30
N ILE A 473 9.59 2.62 -34.46
CA ILE A 473 10.26 1.96 -35.56
C ILE A 473 11.61 1.34 -35.10
N ASP A 474 12.37 2.04 -34.26
CA ASP A 474 13.64 1.51 -33.72
C ASP A 474 13.47 0.17 -33.00
N ARG A 475 12.32 -0.06 -32.35
CA ARG A 475 12.04 -1.28 -31.58
C ARG A 475 11.32 -2.38 -32.38
N ILE A 476 10.79 -2.09 -33.56
CA ILE A 476 10.16 -3.11 -34.41
C ILE A 476 11.26 -4.03 -34.97
N MET A 477 11.10 -5.34 -34.76
CA MET A 477 11.97 -6.39 -35.28
C MET A 477 11.29 -7.20 -36.41
N ASP A 478 9.96 -7.14 -36.48
CA ASP A 478 9.15 -7.81 -37.48
C ASP A 478 9.22 -7.07 -38.82
N GLU A 479 9.87 -7.70 -39.81
CA GLU A 479 10.08 -7.10 -41.13
C GLU A 479 8.79 -6.99 -41.96
N GLU A 480 7.77 -7.82 -41.72
CA GLU A 480 6.45 -7.70 -42.34
C GLU A 480 5.76 -6.41 -41.88
N LEU A 481 5.80 -6.11 -40.57
CA LEU A 481 5.25 -4.86 -40.03
C LEU A 481 6.01 -3.64 -40.55
N LEU A 482 7.33 -3.69 -40.58
CA LEU A 482 8.15 -2.64 -41.19
C LEU A 482 7.79 -2.43 -42.66
N THR A 483 7.54 -3.51 -43.42
CA THR A 483 7.12 -3.47 -44.81
C THR A 483 5.79 -2.73 -44.97
N ASN A 484 4.82 -3.00 -44.10
CA ASN A 484 3.53 -2.33 -44.09
C ASN A 484 3.68 -0.81 -43.82
N ILE A 485 4.52 -0.42 -42.88
CA ILE A 485 4.83 1.00 -42.61
C ILE A 485 5.43 1.66 -43.84
N VAL A 486 6.37 1.00 -44.53
CA VAL A 486 6.98 1.55 -45.75
C VAL A 486 5.96 1.75 -46.85
N ILE A 487 5.02 0.83 -47.04
CA ILE A 487 4.04 0.85 -48.13
C ILE A 487 2.88 1.82 -47.84
N ASN A 488 2.36 1.81 -46.58
CA ASN A 488 1.05 2.39 -46.24
C ASN A 488 1.12 3.73 -45.49
N ASP A 489 2.30 4.23 -45.12
CA ASP A 489 2.40 5.50 -44.36
C ASP A 489 1.67 6.63 -45.12
N PRO A 490 0.59 7.22 -44.55
CA PRO A 490 -0.19 8.25 -45.20
C PRO A 490 0.50 9.61 -45.23
N ASN A 491 1.56 9.83 -44.44
CA ASN A 491 2.27 11.11 -44.33
C ASN A 491 3.21 11.38 -45.52
N CYS A 492 2.80 10.98 -46.69
CA CYS A 492 3.52 11.10 -47.93
C CYS A 492 3.33 12.48 -48.59
N ASP A 493 3.16 13.55 -47.80
CA ASP A 493 2.95 14.88 -48.36
C ASP A 493 4.25 15.54 -48.83
N ILE A 494 4.31 15.75 -50.14
CA ILE A 494 5.33 16.58 -50.75
C ILE A 494 4.93 18.03 -50.50
N THR A 495 5.48 18.63 -49.45
CA THR A 495 5.29 20.07 -49.21
C THR A 495 6.36 20.89 -49.93
N ARG A 496 5.96 21.95 -50.62
CA ARG A 496 6.89 22.96 -51.16
C ARG A 496 7.05 24.08 -50.14
N GLU A 497 8.15 24.10 -49.42
CA GLU A 497 8.53 25.22 -48.59
C GLU A 497 9.67 26.02 -49.29
N ASN A 498 9.44 27.29 -49.55
CA ASN A 498 10.40 28.21 -50.21
C ASN A 498 10.94 27.73 -51.57
N GLY A 499 10.09 27.06 -52.36
CA GLY A 499 10.48 26.60 -53.69
C GLY A 499 11.37 25.36 -53.76
N LYS A 500 11.73 24.77 -52.61
CA LYS A 500 12.42 23.49 -52.52
C LYS A 500 11.46 22.39 -52.08
N LEU A 501 11.48 21.26 -52.81
CA LEU A 501 10.79 20.04 -52.39
C LEU A 501 11.44 19.53 -51.11
N LYS A 502 10.72 19.57 -50.02
CA LYS A 502 11.07 18.81 -48.79
C LYS A 502 10.17 17.59 -48.77
N SER A 503 10.73 16.43 -49.08
CA SER A 503 10.06 15.15 -48.87
C SER A 503 10.26 14.69 -47.42
N TYR A 504 9.16 14.45 -46.72
CA TYR A 504 9.19 13.91 -45.34
C TYR A 504 9.01 12.39 -45.36
N PHE A 505 9.94 11.67 -45.99
CA PHE A 505 9.92 10.19 -46.04
C PHE A 505 10.73 9.53 -44.89
N TYR A 506 11.15 10.28 -43.88
CA TYR A 506 12.11 9.82 -42.92
C TYR A 506 11.72 8.51 -42.19
N ASN A 507 10.46 8.34 -41.80
CA ASN A 507 10.02 7.13 -41.10
C ASN A 507 9.96 5.93 -42.05
N ARG A 508 9.52 6.12 -43.30
CA ARG A 508 9.56 5.08 -44.35
C ARG A 508 11.00 4.65 -44.62
N GLU A 509 11.90 5.59 -44.77
CA GLU A 509 13.31 5.32 -45.04
C GLU A 509 13.98 4.59 -43.88
N LYS A 510 13.68 5.01 -42.63
CA LYS A 510 14.17 4.35 -41.44
C LYS A 510 13.66 2.92 -41.31
N ALA A 511 12.38 2.68 -41.58
CA ALA A 511 11.80 1.36 -41.61
C ALA A 511 12.41 0.50 -42.73
N LEU A 512 12.56 1.05 -43.94
CA LEU A 512 13.17 0.38 -45.09
C LEU A 512 14.58 -0.12 -44.81
N LEU A 513 15.41 0.72 -44.19
CA LEU A 513 16.80 0.36 -43.87
C LEU A 513 16.95 -0.79 -42.86
N LYS A 514 15.88 -1.14 -42.14
CA LYS A 514 15.86 -2.29 -41.20
C LYS A 514 15.47 -3.59 -41.88
N ILE A 515 14.87 -3.58 -43.08
CA ILE A 515 14.42 -4.77 -43.77
C ILE A 515 15.58 -5.41 -44.52
N ARG A 516 15.77 -6.72 -44.34
CA ARG A 516 16.81 -7.54 -44.98
C ARG A 516 16.23 -8.65 -45.87
N ASN A 517 14.95 -8.97 -45.67
CA ASN A 517 14.29 -10.00 -46.43
C ASN A 517 14.07 -9.57 -47.89
N LYS A 518 14.73 -10.24 -48.81
CA LYS A 518 14.69 -9.93 -50.24
C LYS A 518 13.28 -9.93 -50.81
N ALA A 519 12.45 -10.89 -50.43
CA ALA A 519 11.08 -11.00 -50.94
C ALA A 519 10.22 -9.80 -50.51
N LEU A 520 10.42 -9.28 -49.28
CA LEU A 520 9.74 -8.11 -48.77
C LEU A 520 10.24 -6.82 -49.42
N LEU A 521 11.55 -6.71 -49.68
CA LEU A 521 12.12 -5.60 -50.44
C LEU A 521 11.59 -5.54 -51.86
N MET A 522 11.46 -6.68 -52.54
CA MET A 522 10.81 -6.78 -53.86
C MET A 522 9.33 -6.39 -53.84
N LYS A 523 8.59 -6.79 -52.78
CA LYS A 523 7.20 -6.39 -52.58
C LYS A 523 7.10 -4.87 -52.43
N ILE A 524 8.00 -4.26 -51.62
CA ILE A 524 8.08 -2.79 -51.46
C ILE A 524 8.34 -2.12 -52.79
N ALA A 525 9.35 -2.55 -53.57
CA ALA A 525 9.68 -1.97 -54.86
C ALA A 525 8.52 -1.93 -55.82
N LYS A 526 7.67 -2.98 -55.80
CA LYS A 526 6.47 -3.06 -56.69
C LYS A 526 5.31 -2.17 -56.22
N GLN A 527 5.19 -1.94 -54.91
CA GLN A 527 3.99 -1.27 -54.35
C GLN A 527 4.17 0.22 -54.04
N LEU A 528 5.39 0.72 -53.89
CA LEU A 528 5.65 2.11 -53.62
C LEU A 528 5.08 3.05 -54.72
N PRO A 529 4.34 4.11 -54.31
CA PRO A 529 3.82 5.08 -55.26
C PRO A 529 4.90 6.03 -55.80
N HIS A 530 5.99 6.23 -55.08
CA HIS A 530 7.11 7.10 -55.42
C HIS A 530 8.44 6.44 -55.07
N ILE A 531 9.55 6.88 -55.69
CA ILE A 531 10.90 6.47 -55.33
C ILE A 531 11.30 7.12 -54.00
N LEU A 532 11.91 6.38 -53.08
CA LEU A 532 12.49 6.88 -51.85
C LEU A 532 13.95 7.24 -52.04
N ASP A 533 14.47 8.19 -51.23
CA ASP A 533 15.88 8.60 -51.31
C ASP A 533 16.82 7.40 -51.05
N ASN A 534 16.42 6.47 -50.15
CA ASN A 534 17.16 5.26 -49.83
C ASN A 534 16.74 4.03 -50.67
N PHE A 535 16.15 4.22 -51.85
CA PHE A 535 15.77 3.12 -52.76
C PHE A 535 16.97 2.27 -53.19
N ALA A 536 18.19 2.84 -53.15
CA ALA A 536 19.44 2.12 -53.36
C ALA A 536 19.59 0.90 -52.39
N HIS A 537 19.04 0.98 -51.18
CA HIS A 537 19.00 -0.15 -50.25
C HIS A 537 18.25 -1.37 -50.83
N ILE A 538 17.15 -1.14 -51.53
CA ILE A 538 16.44 -2.26 -52.21
C ILE A 538 17.32 -2.80 -53.32
N ALA A 539 17.98 -1.91 -54.12
CA ALA A 539 18.82 -2.29 -55.24
C ALA A 539 20.00 -3.17 -54.84
N GLU A 540 20.52 -3.05 -53.62
CA GLU A 540 21.62 -3.90 -53.06
C GLU A 540 21.23 -5.40 -52.96
N TYR A 541 19.93 -5.71 -52.87
CA TYR A 541 19.42 -7.08 -52.73
C TYR A 541 18.89 -7.67 -54.02
N ILE A 542 18.96 -6.92 -55.17
CA ILE A 542 18.53 -7.41 -56.49
C ILE A 542 19.75 -7.87 -57.25
N ASP A 543 19.83 -9.19 -57.46
CA ASP A 543 21.02 -9.86 -57.98
C ASP A 543 20.92 -10.16 -59.47
N THR A 544 19.70 -10.32 -60.02
CA THR A 544 19.47 -10.79 -61.36
C THR A 544 18.71 -9.81 -62.23
N ASP A 545 18.91 -9.88 -63.54
CA ASP A 545 18.18 -9.10 -64.51
C ASP A 545 16.68 -9.45 -64.55
N GLU A 546 16.33 -10.73 -64.27
CA GLU A 546 14.93 -11.18 -64.21
C GLU A 546 14.19 -10.44 -63.06
N GLU A 547 14.84 -10.25 -61.93
CA GLU A 547 14.26 -9.48 -60.81
C GLU A 547 14.04 -8.00 -61.16
N TRP A 548 15.01 -7.39 -61.86
CA TRP A 548 14.84 -6.02 -62.37
C TRP A 548 13.71 -5.94 -63.39
N VAL A 549 13.59 -6.91 -64.32
CA VAL A 549 12.51 -7.02 -65.30
C VAL A 549 11.15 -7.16 -64.61
N ASP A 550 11.07 -7.94 -63.54
CA ASP A 550 9.86 -8.08 -62.74
C ASP A 550 9.42 -6.74 -62.10
N ILE A 551 10.35 -5.93 -61.60
CA ILE A 551 10.05 -4.59 -61.11
C ILE A 551 9.62 -3.66 -62.25
N VAL A 552 10.26 -3.69 -63.40
CA VAL A 552 9.89 -2.89 -64.56
C VAL A 552 8.41 -3.11 -64.95
N PHE A 553 7.96 -4.36 -64.95
CA PHE A 553 6.59 -4.68 -65.32
C PHE A 553 5.57 -4.42 -64.18
N ASN A 554 5.94 -4.70 -62.95
CA ASN A 554 4.99 -4.78 -61.82
C ASN A 554 5.02 -3.61 -60.84
N ALA A 555 5.99 -2.70 -60.89
CA ALA A 555 5.99 -1.55 -60.02
C ALA A 555 4.87 -0.57 -60.35
N LYS A 556 4.22 -0.04 -59.29
CA LYS A 556 3.16 0.99 -59.45
C LYS A 556 3.74 2.34 -59.92
N SER A 557 4.91 2.71 -59.47
CA SER A 557 5.56 3.98 -59.78
C SER A 557 6.36 3.90 -61.07
N GLN A 558 6.06 4.84 -62.00
CA GLN A 558 6.83 4.98 -63.23
C GLN A 558 8.29 5.31 -63.00
N HIS A 559 8.61 6.11 -61.97
CA HIS A 559 9.99 6.44 -61.64
C HIS A 559 10.76 5.20 -61.19
N ILE A 560 10.13 4.28 -60.43
CA ILE A 560 10.71 3.00 -60.01
C ILE A 560 10.93 2.09 -61.20
N ARG A 561 9.97 2.04 -62.17
CA ARG A 561 10.11 1.27 -63.41
C ARG A 561 11.32 1.74 -64.24
N ILE A 562 11.48 3.10 -64.37
CA ILE A 562 12.60 3.68 -65.10
C ILE A 562 13.91 3.41 -64.35
N PHE A 563 13.93 3.51 -63.04
CA PHE A 563 15.11 3.18 -62.24
C PHE A 563 15.49 1.70 -62.38
N ALA A 564 14.54 0.78 -62.29
CA ALA A 564 14.78 -0.63 -62.47
C ALA A 564 15.32 -0.93 -63.89
N LEU A 565 14.74 -0.31 -64.93
CA LEU A 565 15.21 -0.43 -66.31
C LEU A 565 16.66 0.02 -66.49
N ALA A 566 17.08 1.06 -65.78
CA ALA A 566 18.48 1.54 -65.82
C ALA A 566 19.49 0.56 -65.19
N ASN A 567 19.03 -0.39 -64.39
CA ASN A 567 19.87 -1.38 -63.75
C ASN A 567 19.88 -2.75 -64.47
N VAL A 568 19.06 -2.93 -65.50
CA VAL A 568 19.09 -4.10 -66.40
C VAL A 568 20.38 -4.07 -67.23
N LYS A 569 21.05 -5.24 -67.37
CA LYS A 569 22.34 -5.35 -68.06
C LYS A 569 22.28 -6.20 -69.32
N SER A 570 21.47 -7.25 -69.35
CA SER A 570 21.46 -8.20 -70.46
C SER A 570 20.62 -7.72 -71.63
N VAL A 571 21.10 -7.97 -72.87
CA VAL A 571 20.38 -7.69 -74.11
C VAL A 571 19.04 -8.39 -74.16
N ASN A 572 18.99 -9.68 -73.74
CA ASN A 572 17.77 -10.47 -73.74
C ASN A 572 16.66 -9.88 -72.84
N SER A 573 17.05 -9.32 -71.66
CA SER A 573 16.12 -8.67 -70.76
C SER A 573 15.57 -7.36 -71.37
N PHE A 574 16.38 -6.59 -72.08
CA PHE A 574 15.92 -5.41 -72.81
C PHE A 574 14.97 -5.80 -73.97
N GLU A 575 15.29 -6.84 -74.73
CA GLU A 575 14.43 -7.37 -75.80
C GLU A 575 13.08 -7.83 -75.26
N THR A 576 13.07 -8.50 -74.09
CA THR A 576 11.84 -8.91 -73.38
C THR A 576 10.98 -7.70 -73.01
N ILE A 577 11.58 -6.67 -72.44
CA ILE A 577 10.87 -5.44 -72.03
C ILE A 577 10.32 -4.73 -73.28
N ILE A 578 11.09 -4.62 -74.37
CA ILE A 578 10.65 -3.96 -75.61
C ILE A 578 9.49 -4.74 -76.27
N ALA A 579 9.53 -6.07 -76.19
CA ALA A 579 8.51 -6.91 -76.81
C ALA A 579 7.19 -6.99 -76.03
N GLN A 580 7.27 -6.95 -74.69
CA GLN A 580 6.10 -7.19 -73.81
C GLN A 580 5.52 -5.96 -73.17
N SER A 581 6.25 -4.81 -73.09
CA SER A 581 5.72 -3.58 -72.47
C SER A 581 4.76 -2.85 -73.38
N SER A 582 3.60 -2.51 -72.85
CA SER A 582 2.65 -1.58 -73.50
C SER A 582 2.95 -0.12 -73.23
N ASP A 583 3.92 0.19 -72.37
CA ASP A 583 4.31 1.56 -72.00
C ASP A 583 5.37 2.08 -72.98
N GLU A 584 4.92 2.96 -73.91
CA GLU A 584 5.76 3.55 -74.93
C GLU A 584 7.00 4.25 -74.38
N GLN A 585 6.89 4.89 -73.20
CA GLN A 585 8.01 5.60 -72.57
C GLN A 585 9.08 4.60 -72.07
N LEU A 586 8.67 3.51 -71.48
CA LEU A 586 9.60 2.44 -71.03
C LEU A 586 10.26 1.78 -72.24
N VAL A 587 9.51 1.49 -73.31
CA VAL A 587 10.07 0.94 -74.52
C VAL A 587 11.10 1.89 -75.16
N LYS A 588 10.83 3.18 -75.17
CA LYS A 588 11.79 4.17 -75.66
C LYS A 588 13.07 4.23 -74.84
N VAL A 589 12.94 4.23 -73.49
CA VAL A 589 14.09 4.22 -72.59
C VAL A 589 14.86 2.91 -72.68
N ALA A 590 14.19 1.76 -72.82
CA ALA A 590 14.81 0.47 -72.99
C ALA A 590 15.66 0.41 -74.31
N ARG A 591 15.15 0.91 -75.41
CA ARG A 591 15.91 1.01 -76.69
C ARG A 591 17.14 1.88 -76.59
N ILE A 592 17.08 2.96 -75.81
CA ILE A 592 18.22 3.89 -75.58
C ILE A 592 19.31 3.23 -74.75
N ASN A 593 18.93 2.50 -73.69
CA ASN A 593 19.87 1.90 -72.71
C ASN A 593 20.35 0.51 -73.10
N MET A 594 19.77 -0.14 -74.11
CA MET A 594 20.17 -1.48 -74.57
C MET A 594 21.64 -1.47 -75.04
N PRO A 595 22.48 -2.32 -74.55
CA PRO A 595 23.88 -2.42 -74.98
C PRO A 595 23.94 -2.74 -76.49
N LYS A 596 24.75 -1.96 -77.24
CA LYS A 596 24.99 -2.25 -78.65
C LYS A 596 25.77 -3.57 -78.75
N GLN A 597 25.23 -4.54 -79.47
CA GLN A 597 25.95 -5.78 -79.80
C GLN A 597 27.24 -5.38 -80.57
N LYS A 598 28.39 -5.80 -80.12
CA LYS A 598 29.58 -5.77 -80.93
C LYS A 598 29.35 -6.67 -82.15
N PRO A 599 29.73 -6.24 -83.38
CA PRO A 599 29.68 -7.15 -84.53
C PRO A 599 30.52 -8.37 -84.24
N ILE A 600 29.97 -9.56 -84.50
CA ILE A 600 30.73 -10.84 -84.54
C ILE A 600 31.71 -10.70 -85.70
N GLU A 601 33.00 -10.48 -85.42
CA GLU A 601 34.05 -10.63 -86.40
C GLU A 601 34.07 -12.13 -86.77
N ASN A 602 33.57 -12.46 -87.94
CA ASN A 602 33.74 -13.76 -88.55
C ASN A 602 35.25 -13.93 -88.80
N GLU A 603 35.93 -14.73 -87.97
CA GLU A 603 37.21 -15.30 -88.35
C GLU A 603 36.99 -16.16 -89.60
N VAL A 604 37.34 -15.59 -90.76
CA VAL A 604 37.55 -16.33 -91.98
C VAL A 604 38.85 -17.06 -91.76
N ASN A 605 38.76 -18.39 -91.46
CA ASN A 605 39.88 -19.32 -91.61
C ASN A 605 40.16 -19.46 -93.11
N ASP A 606 41.23 -18.83 -93.59
CA ASP A 606 41.93 -19.27 -94.80
C ASP A 606 42.95 -20.36 -94.41
N ASP A 607 42.71 -21.60 -94.99
CA ASP A 607 43.51 -22.84 -95.10
C ASP A 607 43.75 -23.69 -93.85
#